data_ac55d0efd288d77adeaee36dc1368f11
#
_entry.id   ac55d0efd288d77adeaee36dc1368f11
#
_cell.length_a   1.000
_cell.length_b   1.000
_cell.length_c   1.000
_cell.angle_alpha   90.00
_cell.angle_beta   90.00
_cell.angle_gamma   90.00
#
_symmetry.space_group_name_H-M   'P 1'
#
loop_
_entity.id
_entity.type
_entity.pdbx_description
1 polymer ?
#
loop_
_entity_poly.entity_id
_entity_poly.type
_entity_poly.pdbx_seq_one_letter_code
_entity_poly.pdbx_strand_id
1 'polypeptide(L)'
;ESYGDQCEACGTTHNATDLINPKSAITGATPTLKETKHWFLPLDKHEAFLKKWILEGHKTDWKSNVYGQCKSWIDDGLRPRAVTRDLDWGIPVPVEGGDGKVLYVWFDAPIGYISSTKEWAQREGKDWEPYWKDEHTTLVHFIGKDNIVFHCIMFPAMLKAEGSYILPKNVPANEFLNLEGQKLSTSKNWAVWLPEYLKDFPEKQDVLRYVLTATAPETKDNDFT
;
A
#
# COMPACT_ATOMS: atom_id res chain seq x y z
N GLU A 1 9.01 -10.08 -13.82
CA GLU A 1 7.57 -9.85 -13.98
C GLU A 1 7.21 -8.45 -13.48
N SER A 2 6.15 -7.89 -14.03
CA SER A 2 5.70 -6.54 -13.71
C SER A 2 4.18 -6.46 -13.65
N TYR A 3 3.66 -5.82 -12.63
CA TYR A 3 2.26 -5.44 -12.51
C TYR A 3 2.04 -4.03 -13.08
N GLY A 4 1.99 -3.92 -14.43
CA GLY A 4 1.77 -2.62 -15.07
C GLY A 4 2.93 -1.65 -14.85
N ASP A 5 2.91 -0.84 -13.81
CA ASP A 5 3.84 0.25 -13.54
C ASP A 5 4.87 -0.04 -12.42
N GLN A 6 4.98 -1.29 -11.96
CA GLN A 6 5.88 -1.68 -10.88
C GLN A 6 6.52 -3.06 -11.12
N CYS A 7 7.81 -3.18 -10.85
CA CYS A 7 8.52 -4.45 -10.87
C CYS A 7 8.10 -5.32 -9.68
N GLU A 8 7.69 -6.57 -9.93
CA GLU A 8 7.26 -7.50 -8.89
C GLU A 8 8.41 -7.89 -7.94
N ALA A 9 9.64 -7.94 -8.44
CA ALA A 9 10.78 -8.41 -7.67
C ALA A 9 11.40 -7.34 -6.75
N CYS A 10 11.49 -6.09 -7.23
CA CYS A 10 12.22 -5.03 -6.49
C CYS A 10 11.34 -3.80 -6.15
N GLY A 11 10.08 -3.76 -6.58
CA GLY A 11 9.17 -2.65 -6.32
C GLY A 11 9.49 -1.36 -7.07
N THR A 12 10.52 -1.34 -7.94
CA THR A 12 10.87 -0.16 -8.74
C THR A 12 9.74 0.18 -9.70
N THR A 13 9.37 1.46 -9.72
CA THR A 13 8.39 1.96 -10.68
C THR A 13 9.01 2.19 -12.05
N HIS A 14 8.21 1.92 -13.07
CA HIS A 14 8.56 2.15 -14.47
C HIS A 14 7.28 2.50 -15.26
N ASN A 15 7.44 3.03 -16.47
CA ASN A 15 6.30 3.15 -17.37
C ASN A 15 6.09 1.81 -18.10
N ALA A 16 4.86 1.57 -18.53
CA ALA A 16 4.55 0.37 -19.33
C ALA A 16 5.36 0.33 -20.66
N THR A 17 5.76 1.50 -21.16
CA THR A 17 6.61 1.66 -22.35
C THR A 17 8.07 1.28 -22.12
N ASP A 18 8.53 1.19 -20.87
CA ASP A 18 9.92 0.84 -20.55
C ASP A 18 10.15 -0.68 -20.51
N LEU A 19 9.09 -1.48 -20.64
CA LEU A 19 9.15 -2.93 -20.64
C LEU A 19 9.84 -3.46 -21.92
N ILE A 20 10.84 -4.32 -21.75
CA ILE A 20 11.59 -4.95 -22.84
C ILE A 20 10.87 -6.24 -23.24
N ASN A 21 10.45 -6.35 -24.51
CA ASN A 21 9.75 -7.52 -25.07
C ASN A 21 8.54 -7.97 -24.20
N PRO A 22 7.60 -7.05 -23.89
CA PRO A 22 6.50 -7.36 -23.00
C PRO A 22 5.60 -8.46 -23.56
N LYS A 23 5.18 -9.37 -22.69
CA LYS A 23 4.20 -10.42 -23.00
C LYS A 23 3.21 -10.53 -21.85
N SER A 24 1.94 -10.73 -22.18
CA SER A 24 0.92 -11.04 -21.17
C SER A 24 1.26 -12.36 -20.47
N ALA A 25 1.33 -12.34 -19.15
CA ALA A 25 1.54 -13.56 -18.35
C ALA A 25 0.37 -14.56 -18.45
N ILE A 26 -0.82 -14.08 -18.82
CA ILE A 26 -2.03 -14.91 -18.96
C ILE A 26 -2.14 -15.51 -20.35
N THR A 27 -1.94 -14.70 -21.40
CA THR A 27 -2.23 -15.11 -22.79
C THR A 27 -0.99 -15.31 -23.66
N GLY A 28 0.20 -14.86 -23.22
CA GLY A 28 1.42 -14.82 -24.03
C GLY A 28 1.42 -13.77 -25.13
N ALA A 29 0.32 -13.03 -25.32
CA ALA A 29 0.21 -12.02 -26.36
C ALA A 29 1.12 -10.81 -26.09
N THR A 30 1.64 -10.20 -27.16
CA THR A 30 2.38 -8.93 -27.07
C THR A 30 1.38 -7.79 -26.90
N PRO A 31 1.52 -6.94 -25.84
CA PRO A 31 0.67 -5.77 -25.67
C PRO A 31 0.84 -4.76 -26.79
N THR A 32 -0.24 -4.05 -27.11
CA THR A 32 -0.22 -2.93 -28.07
C THR A 32 -0.30 -1.61 -27.31
N LEU A 33 0.43 -0.59 -27.78
CA LEU A 33 0.36 0.74 -27.22
C LEU A 33 -0.97 1.39 -27.62
N LYS A 34 -1.62 2.05 -26.66
CA LYS A 34 -2.85 2.79 -26.85
C LYS A 34 -2.73 4.14 -26.14
N GLU A 35 -3.10 5.22 -26.81
CA GLU A 35 -3.18 6.54 -26.19
C GLU A 35 -4.45 6.64 -25.33
N THR A 36 -4.28 7.22 -24.13
CA THR A 36 -5.37 7.48 -23.21
C THR A 36 -5.07 8.72 -22.38
N LYS A 37 -6.11 9.30 -21.76
CA LYS A 37 -5.98 10.43 -20.83
C LYS A 37 -6.15 9.93 -19.40
N HIS A 38 -5.26 10.37 -18.51
CA HIS A 38 -5.34 10.07 -17.09
C HIS A 38 -5.19 11.33 -16.25
N TRP A 39 -5.76 11.28 -15.04
CA TRP A 39 -5.46 12.26 -14.00
C TRP A 39 -4.25 11.79 -13.19
N PHE A 40 -3.49 12.77 -12.71
CA PHE A 40 -2.25 12.50 -11.99
C PHE A 40 -2.26 13.20 -10.63
N LEU A 41 -1.86 12.48 -9.59
CA LEU A 41 -1.46 13.09 -8.33
C LEU A 41 -0.06 13.68 -8.52
N PRO A 42 0.12 15.01 -8.36
CA PRO A 42 1.41 15.67 -8.57
C PRO A 42 2.33 15.48 -7.36
N LEU A 43 2.87 14.27 -7.17
CA LEU A 43 3.75 13.95 -6.02
C LEU A 43 5.01 14.80 -5.99
N ASP A 44 5.52 15.24 -7.13
CA ASP A 44 6.62 16.19 -7.27
C ASP A 44 6.38 17.49 -6.50
N LYS A 45 5.15 18.00 -6.48
CA LYS A 45 4.77 19.18 -5.69
C LYS A 45 4.76 18.95 -4.17
N HIS A 46 4.67 17.70 -3.74
CA HIS A 46 4.70 17.31 -2.33
C HIS A 46 6.08 16.86 -1.86
N GLU A 47 7.08 16.80 -2.74
CA GLU A 47 8.43 16.30 -2.42
C GLU A 47 9.09 17.07 -1.28
N ALA A 48 9.07 18.40 -1.32
CA ALA A 48 9.66 19.23 -0.27
C ALA A 48 9.03 18.97 1.11
N PHE A 49 7.71 18.81 1.15
CA PHE A 49 6.99 18.45 2.37
C PHE A 49 7.39 17.06 2.86
N LEU A 50 7.35 16.05 1.98
CA LEU A 50 7.68 14.66 2.32
C LEU A 50 9.14 14.52 2.77
N LYS A 51 10.06 15.21 2.09
CA LYS A 51 11.47 15.25 2.47
C LYS A 51 11.67 15.79 3.89
N LYS A 52 11.06 16.92 4.20
CA LYS A 52 11.13 17.51 5.54
C LYS A 52 10.47 16.61 6.59
N TRP A 53 9.26 16.12 6.31
CA TRP A 53 8.49 15.33 7.25
C TRP A 53 9.16 13.97 7.52
N ILE A 54 9.59 13.24 6.48
CA ILE A 54 10.18 11.90 6.62
C ILE A 54 11.66 11.99 6.98
N LEU A 55 12.49 12.65 6.13
CA LEU A 55 13.94 12.55 6.26
C LEU A 55 14.50 13.35 7.42
N GLU A 56 13.85 14.44 7.82
CA GLU A 56 14.23 15.24 8.98
C GLU A 56 13.43 14.84 10.22
N GLY A 57 12.12 14.57 10.07
CA GLY A 57 11.20 14.32 11.18
C GLY A 57 11.25 12.90 11.74
N HIS A 58 11.49 11.88 10.90
CA HIS A 58 11.34 10.48 11.29
C HIS A 58 12.59 9.62 11.11
N LYS A 59 13.77 10.26 11.05
CA LYS A 59 15.03 9.56 10.86
C LYS A 59 15.37 8.57 11.97
N THR A 60 14.93 8.82 13.18
CA THR A 60 15.36 8.09 14.39
C THR A 60 14.26 7.25 15.03
N ASP A 61 13.00 7.45 14.64
CA ASP A 61 11.83 6.79 15.24
C ASP A 61 11.13 5.80 14.31
N TRP A 62 11.33 5.91 13.00
CA TRP A 62 10.84 4.91 12.06
C TRP A 62 11.82 3.75 11.91
N LYS A 63 11.30 2.56 11.59
CA LYS A 63 12.13 1.39 11.24
C LYS A 63 13.06 1.73 10.08
N SER A 64 14.28 1.20 10.11
CA SER A 64 15.32 1.48 9.10
C SER A 64 14.92 1.07 7.67
N ASN A 65 14.16 -0.03 7.51
CA ASN A 65 13.64 -0.45 6.21
C ASN A 65 12.61 0.55 5.65
N VAL A 66 11.69 1.05 6.49
CA VAL A 66 10.69 2.05 6.10
C VAL A 66 11.37 3.36 5.71
N TYR A 67 12.23 3.87 6.60
CA TYR A 67 12.98 5.10 6.33
C TYR A 67 13.86 5.00 5.08
N GLY A 68 14.58 3.89 4.94
CA GLY A 68 15.47 3.65 3.80
C GLY A 68 14.73 3.61 2.46
N GLN A 69 13.59 2.94 2.41
CA GLN A 69 12.78 2.89 1.19
C GLN A 69 12.19 4.25 0.84
N CYS A 70 11.66 4.99 1.83
CA CYS A 70 11.18 6.35 1.60
C CYS A 70 12.29 7.28 1.12
N LYS A 71 13.48 7.18 1.74
CA LYS A 71 14.64 7.97 1.33
C LYS A 71 15.04 7.67 -0.11
N SER A 72 15.12 6.40 -0.51
CA SER A 72 15.43 6.03 -1.89
C SER A 72 14.44 6.67 -2.88
N TRP A 73 13.15 6.58 -2.61
CA TRP A 73 12.12 7.19 -3.46
C TRP A 73 12.25 8.71 -3.59
N ILE A 74 12.53 9.39 -2.48
CA ILE A 74 12.69 10.86 -2.47
C ILE A 74 13.99 11.27 -3.16
N ASP A 75 15.10 10.54 -2.96
CA ASP A 75 16.37 10.83 -3.60
C ASP A 75 16.34 10.61 -5.12
N ASP A 76 15.55 9.63 -5.59
CA ASP A 76 15.32 9.38 -7.02
C ASP A 76 14.42 10.45 -7.69
N GLY A 77 13.82 11.33 -6.88
CA GLY A 77 12.88 12.37 -7.32
C GLY A 77 11.46 11.83 -7.53
N LEU A 78 10.51 12.45 -6.83
CA LEU A 78 9.11 12.06 -6.94
C LEU A 78 8.52 12.53 -8.26
N ARG A 79 7.74 11.68 -8.90
CA ARG A 79 7.07 11.96 -10.18
C ARG A 79 5.55 11.91 -10.03
N PRO A 80 4.79 12.68 -10.84
CA PRO A 80 3.35 12.56 -10.89
C PRO A 80 2.91 11.11 -11.12
N ARG A 81 1.90 10.65 -10.38
CA ARG A 81 1.37 9.28 -10.46
C ARG A 81 -0.05 9.28 -11.01
N ALA A 82 -0.29 8.46 -12.04
CA ALA A 82 -1.62 8.30 -12.61
C ALA A 82 -2.56 7.65 -11.58
N VAL A 83 -3.69 8.32 -11.29
CA VAL A 83 -4.67 7.90 -10.28
C VAL A 83 -5.96 7.37 -10.88
N THR A 84 -6.00 7.19 -12.19
CA THR A 84 -7.15 6.63 -12.91
C THR A 84 -6.74 5.46 -13.79
N ARG A 85 -7.71 4.61 -14.15
CA ARG A 85 -7.52 3.45 -15.04
C ARG A 85 -8.69 3.34 -16.02
N ASP A 86 -8.40 2.80 -17.21
CA ASP A 86 -9.39 2.42 -18.22
C ASP A 86 -9.90 1.01 -17.89
N LEU A 87 -10.83 0.92 -16.95
CA LEU A 87 -11.43 -0.33 -16.49
C LEU A 87 -12.95 -0.14 -16.33
N ASP A 88 -13.68 -1.24 -16.45
CA ASP A 88 -15.14 -1.24 -16.31
C ASP A 88 -15.58 -1.39 -14.83
N TRP A 89 -14.69 -1.88 -13.97
CA TRP A 89 -14.98 -2.10 -12.54
C TRP A 89 -14.09 -1.23 -11.65
N GLY A 90 -14.71 -0.51 -10.73
CA GLY A 90 -14.07 0.37 -9.79
C GLY A 90 -14.93 1.58 -9.43
N ILE A 91 -14.36 2.53 -8.69
CA ILE A 91 -15.02 3.80 -8.36
C ILE A 91 -14.95 4.71 -9.58
N PRO A 92 -16.07 5.13 -10.17
CA PRO A 92 -16.06 6.05 -11.30
C PRO A 92 -15.33 7.36 -10.97
N VAL A 93 -14.60 7.90 -11.93
CA VAL A 93 -13.90 9.19 -11.77
C VAL A 93 -14.91 10.32 -11.65
N PRO A 94 -14.99 11.05 -10.53
CA PRO A 94 -16.07 12.00 -10.23
C PRO A 94 -15.80 13.41 -10.77
N VAL A 95 -15.18 13.53 -11.95
CA VAL A 95 -14.88 14.82 -12.58
C VAL A 95 -15.27 14.81 -14.06
N GLU A 96 -15.49 15.99 -14.62
CA GLU A 96 -15.81 16.16 -16.04
C GLU A 96 -14.75 15.51 -16.93
N GLY A 97 -15.19 14.76 -17.94
CA GLY A 97 -14.33 14.00 -18.85
C GLY A 97 -13.81 12.68 -18.27
N GLY A 98 -14.29 12.25 -17.08
CA GLY A 98 -13.96 10.98 -16.44
C GLY A 98 -14.74 9.78 -16.93
N ASP A 99 -15.62 9.92 -17.90
CA ASP A 99 -16.46 8.85 -18.42
C ASP A 99 -15.62 7.65 -18.90
N GLY A 100 -16.04 6.44 -18.53
CA GLY A 100 -15.33 5.20 -18.89
C GLY A 100 -14.02 4.99 -18.15
N LYS A 101 -13.78 5.75 -17.06
CA LYS A 101 -12.59 5.62 -16.21
C LYS A 101 -12.98 5.41 -14.76
N VAL A 102 -12.13 4.68 -14.05
CA VAL A 102 -12.25 4.45 -12.61
C VAL A 102 -11.01 4.94 -11.87
N LEU A 103 -11.14 5.21 -10.59
CA LEU A 103 -10.00 5.47 -9.72
C LEU A 103 -9.10 4.23 -9.64
N TYR A 104 -7.80 4.46 -9.57
CA TYR A 104 -6.83 3.39 -9.34
C TYR A 104 -6.96 2.88 -7.91
N VAL A 105 -7.20 1.58 -7.77
CA VAL A 105 -7.49 0.95 -6.47
C VAL A 105 -6.48 1.29 -5.36
N TRP A 106 -5.19 1.35 -5.67
CA TRP A 106 -4.17 1.71 -4.68
C TRP A 106 -4.09 3.20 -4.35
N PHE A 107 -4.78 4.03 -5.13
CA PHE A 107 -4.96 5.44 -4.80
C PHE A 107 -6.09 5.65 -3.81
N ASP A 108 -7.23 4.98 -3.99
CA ASP A 108 -8.40 5.15 -3.12
C ASP A 108 -8.42 4.19 -1.91
N ALA A 109 -7.71 3.07 -1.96
CA ALA A 109 -7.68 2.06 -0.90
C ALA A 109 -7.38 2.63 0.51
N PRO A 110 -6.41 3.54 0.71
CA PRO A 110 -6.13 4.09 2.05
C PRO A 110 -7.29 4.91 2.62
N ILE A 111 -8.19 5.45 1.79
CA ILE A 111 -9.40 6.15 2.24
C ILE A 111 -10.34 5.20 2.99
N GLY A 112 -10.24 3.90 2.71
CA GLY A 112 -10.99 2.85 3.39
C GLY A 112 -10.79 2.86 4.91
N TYR A 113 -9.63 3.26 5.42
CA TYR A 113 -9.40 3.40 6.85
C TYR A 113 -10.31 4.48 7.47
N ILE A 114 -10.43 5.62 6.80
CA ILE A 114 -11.31 6.71 7.22
C ILE A 114 -12.77 6.26 7.12
N SER A 115 -13.14 5.61 6.02
CA SER A 115 -14.50 5.09 5.80
C SER A 115 -14.91 4.08 6.87
N SER A 116 -14.03 3.17 7.23
CA SER A 116 -14.28 2.18 8.31
C SER A 116 -14.47 2.86 9.66
N THR A 117 -13.69 3.90 9.97
CA THR A 117 -13.85 4.67 11.20
C THR A 117 -15.19 5.41 11.21
N LYS A 118 -15.59 6.00 10.07
CA LYS A 118 -16.89 6.68 9.93
C LYS A 118 -18.06 5.71 10.11
N GLU A 119 -18.00 4.54 9.45
CA GLU A 119 -19.02 3.51 9.59
C GLU A 119 -19.16 3.02 11.03
N TRP A 120 -18.02 2.73 11.69
CA TRP A 120 -18.01 2.36 13.09
C TRP A 120 -18.62 3.45 13.97
N ALA A 121 -18.21 4.69 13.80
CA ALA A 121 -18.71 5.81 14.60
C ALA A 121 -20.23 6.03 14.41
N GLN A 122 -20.71 5.92 13.17
CA GLN A 122 -22.15 5.98 12.88
C GLN A 122 -22.93 4.86 13.59
N ARG A 123 -22.42 3.65 13.58
CA ARG A 123 -23.04 2.50 14.24
C ARG A 123 -23.08 2.66 15.77
N GLU A 124 -22.01 3.22 16.35
CA GLU A 124 -21.87 3.39 17.81
C GLU A 124 -22.39 4.75 18.31
N GLY A 125 -22.93 5.60 17.45
CA GLY A 125 -23.37 6.95 17.82
C GLY A 125 -22.25 7.86 18.31
N LYS A 126 -21.03 7.71 17.75
CA LYS A 126 -19.83 8.44 18.12
C LYS A 126 -19.40 9.42 17.04
N ASP A 127 -18.53 10.35 17.40
CA ASP A 127 -17.84 11.22 16.46
C ASP A 127 -16.57 10.54 15.94
N TRP A 128 -16.39 10.51 14.61
CA TRP A 128 -15.22 9.93 13.94
C TRP A 128 -14.06 10.94 13.78
N GLU A 129 -14.36 12.24 13.76
CA GLU A 129 -13.38 13.27 13.45
C GLU A 129 -12.19 13.30 14.42
N PRO A 130 -12.35 13.14 15.73
CA PRO A 130 -11.20 13.12 16.65
C PRO A 130 -10.17 12.05 16.34
N TYR A 131 -10.57 10.93 15.72
CA TYR A 131 -9.64 9.85 15.35
C TYR A 131 -8.75 10.20 14.18
N TRP A 132 -9.13 11.16 13.37
CA TRP A 132 -8.44 11.49 12.11
C TRP A 132 -8.01 12.95 11.98
N LYS A 133 -8.55 13.85 12.81
CA LYS A 133 -8.35 15.30 12.68
C LYS A 133 -7.81 15.98 13.96
N ASP A 134 -7.85 15.31 15.11
CA ASP A 134 -7.33 15.87 16.35
C ASP A 134 -5.81 15.67 16.42
N GLU A 135 -5.07 16.76 16.58
CA GLU A 135 -3.60 16.76 16.69
C GLU A 135 -3.06 15.97 17.90
N HIS A 136 -3.89 15.73 18.91
CA HIS A 136 -3.54 14.89 20.06
C HIS A 136 -3.74 13.39 19.80
N THR A 137 -4.36 13.03 18.68
CA THR A 137 -4.51 11.63 18.28
C THR A 137 -3.22 11.11 17.66
N THR A 138 -2.83 9.91 18.04
CA THR A 138 -1.68 9.21 17.44
C THR A 138 -2.17 8.21 16.41
N LEU A 139 -1.87 8.45 15.13
CA LEU A 139 -2.15 7.55 14.02
C LEU A 139 -0.93 6.65 13.77
N VAL A 140 -1.13 5.34 13.76
CA VAL A 140 -0.10 4.34 13.46
C VAL A 140 -0.63 3.35 12.42
N HIS A 141 0.16 3.09 11.38
CA HIS A 141 -0.18 2.10 10.35
C HIS A 141 0.74 0.87 10.47
N PHE A 142 0.16 -0.29 10.79
CA PHE A 142 0.87 -1.58 10.74
C PHE A 142 0.66 -2.20 9.36
N ILE A 143 1.74 -2.39 8.60
CA ILE A 143 1.68 -2.81 7.20
C ILE A 143 2.77 -3.84 6.85
N GLY A 144 2.67 -4.44 5.66
CA GLY A 144 3.78 -5.14 5.01
C GLY A 144 4.65 -4.16 4.20
N LYS A 145 5.90 -4.52 3.93
CA LYS A 145 6.88 -3.67 3.21
C LYS A 145 6.44 -3.23 1.82
N ASP A 146 5.61 -4.02 1.15
CA ASP A 146 5.04 -3.73 -0.16
C ASP A 146 4.10 -2.50 -0.15
N ASN A 147 3.62 -2.11 1.03
CA ASN A 147 2.72 -0.99 1.22
C ASN A 147 3.40 0.29 1.73
N ILE A 148 4.72 0.31 1.92
CA ILE A 148 5.45 1.46 2.47
C ILE A 148 5.21 2.72 1.63
N VAL A 149 5.33 2.64 0.32
CA VAL A 149 5.16 3.80 -0.58
C VAL A 149 3.75 4.40 -0.48
N PHE A 150 2.74 3.54 -0.40
CA PHE A 150 1.35 4.01 -0.29
C PHE A 150 1.07 4.69 1.05
N HIS A 151 1.60 4.16 2.16
CA HIS A 151 1.33 4.68 3.50
C HIS A 151 2.28 5.79 3.97
N CYS A 152 3.48 5.87 3.39
CA CYS A 152 4.47 6.88 3.78
C CYS A 152 4.62 8.04 2.80
N ILE A 153 4.22 7.86 1.52
CA ILE A 153 4.38 8.87 0.47
C ILE A 153 3.03 9.29 -0.09
N MET A 154 2.27 8.36 -0.69
CA MET A 154 1.04 8.72 -1.41
C MET A 154 -0.06 9.19 -0.46
N PHE A 155 -0.41 8.40 0.53
CA PHE A 155 -1.48 8.74 1.47
C PHE A 155 -1.18 10.01 2.28
N PRO A 156 0.04 10.20 2.86
CA PRO A 156 0.39 11.47 3.48
C PRO A 156 0.34 12.67 2.55
N ALA A 157 0.72 12.52 1.28
CA ALA A 157 0.56 13.60 0.29
C ALA A 157 -0.90 13.98 0.09
N MET A 158 -1.81 12.99 0.02
CA MET A 158 -3.25 13.20 -0.08
C MET A 158 -3.82 13.89 1.16
N LEU A 159 -3.49 13.38 2.36
CA LEU A 159 -3.91 13.97 3.63
C LEU A 159 -3.43 15.42 3.78
N LYS A 160 -2.18 15.69 3.38
CA LYS A 160 -1.61 17.04 3.37
C LYS A 160 -2.26 17.95 2.35
N ALA A 161 -2.63 17.44 1.18
CA ALA A 161 -3.31 18.21 0.14
C ALA A 161 -4.74 18.61 0.57
N GLU A 162 -5.43 17.71 1.25
CA GLU A 162 -6.76 18.00 1.82
C GLU A 162 -6.66 18.97 3.00
N GLY A 163 -5.69 18.79 3.89
CA GLY A 163 -5.25 19.77 4.89
C GLY A 163 -5.89 19.66 6.27
N SER A 164 -6.98 18.91 6.48
CA SER A 164 -7.64 18.78 7.78
C SER A 164 -7.28 17.52 8.56
N TYR A 165 -6.62 16.56 7.91
CA TYR A 165 -6.25 15.27 8.51
C TYR A 165 -4.87 15.30 9.16
N ILE A 166 -4.73 14.52 10.25
CA ILE A 166 -3.43 14.26 10.87
C ILE A 166 -2.59 13.31 10.02
N LEU A 167 -1.27 13.38 10.19
CA LEU A 167 -0.34 12.48 9.52
C LEU A 167 0.03 11.31 10.44
N PRO A 168 0.42 10.15 9.89
CA PRO A 168 0.85 9.03 10.71
C PRO A 168 2.12 9.36 11.48
N LYS A 169 2.11 9.12 12.79
CA LYS A 169 3.28 9.26 13.65
C LYS A 169 4.30 8.15 13.39
N ASN A 170 3.81 6.93 13.12
CA ASN A 170 4.66 5.80 12.81
C ASN A 170 4.00 4.85 11.82
N VAL A 171 4.82 4.19 11.03
CA VAL A 171 4.40 3.20 10.03
C VAL A 171 5.28 1.95 10.16
N PRO A 172 5.06 1.11 11.20
CA PRO A 172 5.80 -0.14 11.36
C PRO A 172 5.49 -1.10 10.21
N ALA A 173 6.46 -1.34 9.34
CA ALA A 173 6.34 -2.31 8.26
C ALA A 173 7.12 -3.58 8.58
N ASN A 174 6.49 -4.73 8.35
CA ASN A 174 7.15 -6.03 8.40
C ASN A 174 7.60 -6.45 7.00
N GLU A 175 8.65 -7.23 6.97
CA GLU A 175 9.12 -7.97 5.81
C GLU A 175 8.14 -9.13 5.49
N PHE A 176 8.44 -9.97 4.50
CA PHE A 176 7.54 -11.07 4.14
C PHE A 176 7.75 -12.31 5.02
N LEU A 177 6.64 -12.95 5.38
CA LEU A 177 6.63 -14.32 5.89
C LEU A 177 6.37 -15.25 4.70
N ASN A 178 7.35 -16.07 4.38
CA ASN A 178 7.24 -17.08 3.35
C ASN A 178 6.71 -18.41 3.95
N LEU A 179 6.37 -19.36 3.11
CA LEU A 179 5.99 -20.71 3.46
C LEU A 179 6.90 -21.68 2.70
N GLU A 180 7.68 -22.49 3.41
CA GLU A 180 8.62 -23.45 2.81
C GLU A 180 9.52 -22.82 1.74
N GLY A 181 10.09 -21.63 2.04
CA GLY A 181 10.96 -20.88 1.13
C GLY A 181 10.28 -20.19 -0.04
N GLN A 182 8.95 -20.21 -0.12
CA GLN A 182 8.19 -19.60 -1.20
C GLN A 182 7.23 -18.54 -0.68
N LYS A 183 7.01 -17.49 -1.48
CA LYS A 183 6.04 -16.43 -1.16
C LYS A 183 4.63 -17.03 -1.03
N LEU A 184 3.95 -16.73 0.08
CA LEU A 184 2.54 -17.06 0.26
C LEU A 184 1.71 -16.46 -0.88
N SER A 185 0.81 -17.25 -1.46
CA SER A 185 -0.01 -16.84 -2.60
C SER A 185 -1.36 -17.56 -2.61
N THR A 186 -2.43 -16.80 -2.47
CA THR A 186 -3.80 -17.34 -2.58
C THR A 186 -4.12 -17.82 -3.98
N SER A 187 -3.67 -17.09 -5.01
CA SER A 187 -3.90 -17.47 -6.42
C SER A 187 -3.17 -18.72 -6.85
N LYS A 188 -2.04 -19.06 -6.20
CA LYS A 188 -1.28 -20.29 -6.43
C LYS A 188 -1.67 -21.41 -5.46
N ASN A 189 -2.67 -21.18 -4.60
CA ASN A 189 -3.07 -22.08 -3.51
C ASN A 189 -1.89 -22.50 -2.62
N TRP A 190 -0.94 -21.59 -2.39
CA TRP A 190 0.22 -21.80 -1.54
C TRP A 190 0.10 -20.98 -0.26
N ALA A 191 -0.60 -21.54 0.71
CA ALA A 191 -0.89 -20.89 1.99
C ALA A 191 -1.30 -21.92 3.04
N VAL A 192 -1.24 -21.55 4.32
CA VAL A 192 -1.93 -22.23 5.41
C VAL A 192 -3.29 -21.58 5.59
N TRP A 193 -4.35 -22.32 5.31
CA TRP A 193 -5.71 -21.84 5.39
C TRP A 193 -6.23 -21.93 6.83
N LEU A 194 -6.62 -20.82 7.42
CA LEU A 194 -7.07 -20.77 8.81
C LEU A 194 -8.26 -21.69 9.11
N PRO A 195 -9.29 -21.82 8.26
CA PRO A 195 -10.38 -22.77 8.50
C PRO A 195 -9.91 -24.22 8.57
N GLU A 196 -8.96 -24.60 7.72
CA GLU A 196 -8.36 -25.95 7.71
C GLU A 196 -7.51 -26.17 8.96
N TYR A 197 -6.66 -25.20 9.30
CA TYR A 197 -5.86 -25.25 10.53
C TYR A 197 -6.74 -25.44 11.78
N LEU A 198 -7.83 -24.66 11.92
CA LEU A 198 -8.72 -24.75 13.09
C LEU A 198 -9.51 -26.06 13.14
N LYS A 199 -9.75 -26.70 11.99
CA LYS A 199 -10.36 -28.02 11.92
C LYS A 199 -9.40 -29.12 12.32
N ASP A 200 -8.15 -29.04 11.83
CA ASP A 200 -7.13 -30.07 12.07
C ASP A 200 -6.50 -29.96 13.47
N PHE A 201 -6.46 -28.74 14.00
CA PHE A 201 -5.91 -28.42 15.32
C PHE A 201 -6.91 -27.63 16.18
N PRO A 202 -8.03 -28.25 16.62
CA PRO A 202 -9.03 -27.59 17.43
C PRO A 202 -8.42 -27.05 18.73
N GLU A 203 -8.86 -25.86 19.15
CA GLU A 203 -8.38 -25.15 20.36
C GLU A 203 -6.88 -24.77 20.37
N LYS A 204 -6.22 -24.80 19.21
CA LYS A 204 -4.79 -24.44 19.07
C LYS A 204 -4.56 -23.07 18.42
N GLN A 205 -5.57 -22.19 18.38
CA GLN A 205 -5.44 -20.84 17.81
C GLN A 205 -4.32 -20.02 18.47
N ASP A 206 -4.14 -20.13 19.78
CA ASP A 206 -3.10 -19.39 20.49
C ASP A 206 -1.69 -19.96 20.24
N VAL A 207 -1.59 -21.23 19.92
CA VAL A 207 -0.31 -21.83 19.45
C VAL A 207 0.10 -21.18 18.14
N LEU A 208 -0.81 -21.05 17.17
CA LEU A 208 -0.53 -20.41 15.90
C LEU A 208 -0.17 -18.92 16.10
N ARG A 209 -0.90 -18.20 16.95
CA ARG A 209 -0.59 -16.80 17.30
C ARG A 209 0.81 -16.67 17.88
N TYR A 210 1.17 -17.56 18.80
CA TYR A 210 2.51 -17.56 19.39
C TYR A 210 3.59 -17.78 18.33
N VAL A 211 3.43 -18.79 17.47
CA VAL A 211 4.39 -19.07 16.39
C VAL A 211 4.53 -17.89 15.45
N LEU A 212 3.42 -17.31 14.96
CA LEU A 212 3.44 -16.15 14.08
C LEU A 212 4.08 -14.92 14.72
N THR A 213 3.91 -14.75 16.04
CA THR A 213 4.55 -13.65 16.78
C THR A 213 6.04 -13.91 16.98
N ALA A 214 6.42 -15.14 17.35
CA ALA A 214 7.82 -15.51 17.59
C ALA A 214 8.65 -15.51 16.31
N THR A 215 8.02 -15.78 15.17
CA THR A 215 8.65 -15.79 13.84
C THR A 215 8.31 -14.55 12.99
N ALA A 216 7.78 -13.49 13.60
CA ALA A 216 7.40 -12.28 12.89
C ALA A 216 8.59 -11.71 12.08
N PRO A 217 8.41 -11.42 10.78
CA PRO A 217 9.48 -10.94 9.91
C PRO A 217 9.72 -9.45 10.12
N GLU A 218 10.22 -9.03 11.28
CA GLU A 218 10.34 -7.62 11.65
C GLU A 218 11.46 -6.88 10.91
N THR A 219 12.57 -7.54 10.63
CA THR A 219 13.79 -6.91 10.08
C THR A 219 14.29 -7.55 8.79
N LYS A 220 13.85 -8.76 8.50
CA LYS A 220 14.17 -9.52 7.29
C LYS A 220 13.04 -10.49 6.99
N ASP A 221 12.96 -10.95 5.75
CA ASP A 221 12.04 -12.03 5.38
C ASP A 221 12.29 -13.25 6.26
N ASN A 222 11.23 -13.90 6.68
CA ASN A 222 11.28 -15.13 7.49
C ASN A 222 10.49 -16.24 6.80
N ASP A 223 10.68 -17.46 7.25
CA ASP A 223 10.05 -18.64 6.68
C ASP A 223 9.23 -19.38 7.73
N PHE A 224 8.03 -19.77 7.35
CA PHE A 224 7.15 -20.62 8.12
C PHE A 224 7.31 -22.05 7.61
N THR A 225 7.81 -22.95 8.44
CA THR A 225 8.10 -24.37 8.11
C THR A 225 7.42 -25.30 9.09
#